data_7ae5e469bb822a53b872b193aeb57012
#
_entry.id   7ae5e469bb822a53b872b193aeb57012
#
_cell.length_a   1.000
_cell.length_b   1.000
_cell.length_c   1.000
_cell.angle_alpha   90.00
_cell.angle_beta   90.00
_cell.angle_gamma   90.00
#
_symmetry.space_group_name_H-M   'P 1'
#
loop_
_entity.id
_entity.type
_entity.pdbx_description
1 polymer ?
#
loop_
_entity_poly.entity_id
_entity_poly.type
_entity_poly.pdbx_seq_one_letter_code
_entity_poly.pdbx_strand_id
1 'polypeptide(L)'
;MDWQELRKTYPRDPDLPARAGRLAALGRVLAGAQYDAIPNPFGTEYNGAGEYIPLSQRRPSVRTNMCRAVVDDAVSLLFGASHWPTTAATDPALPGILAQVAASTALPALMMDAATRGSVGSVAVLVEAVDRQLRLAVHDTLYLTPQWDGAGELSTMTECYKVTGATLAGQGWPVGPDDATTVFWWLRVWDRADCHVFVPQQVDAGLPTRMDPTRSTHHGLGFVPWVWMANLAAPGVVDGPCTFEAAIDTVIECDYLLSQSGRGLKYSADPRLVIRAGPDPYADGTPASSGGAASALTLPLDGDAKLLEINGDAAGAMRDHYRELRASVMEQIHGNRAQADRLSAPTSGRAMEMLYQPLLWLADRMRLSYGEYGLLALYRMVCAFSHAIAGGLRIGGRDYAGLDADGLALQWPPYFPGTEADLAQLAQGLDTAVRGGFLSRQTACVILAARAGTPSPHGEWARIGTENAN
;
A
#
# COMPACT_ATOMS: atom_id res chain seq x y z
N MET A 1 -15.25 16.09 -12.02
CA MET A 1 -15.66 14.89 -11.23
C MET A 1 -14.85 14.90 -9.95
N ASP A 2 -15.50 14.85 -8.82
CA ASP A 2 -14.84 14.71 -7.53
C ASP A 2 -14.88 13.25 -7.04
N TRP A 3 -14.20 12.96 -5.93
CA TRP A 3 -14.14 11.63 -5.33
C TRP A 3 -15.52 11.09 -4.93
N GLN A 4 -16.41 11.95 -4.46
CA GLN A 4 -17.76 11.55 -4.06
C GLN A 4 -18.61 11.13 -5.26
N GLU A 5 -18.49 11.83 -6.38
CA GLU A 5 -19.16 11.49 -7.63
C GLU A 5 -18.58 10.18 -8.22
N LEU A 6 -17.25 10.05 -8.21
CA LEU A 6 -16.58 8.85 -8.73
C LEU A 6 -17.00 7.59 -7.96
N ARG A 7 -17.06 7.67 -6.63
CA ARG A 7 -17.53 6.55 -5.78
C ARG A 7 -18.94 6.09 -6.10
N LYS A 8 -19.83 6.95 -6.60
CA LYS A 8 -21.20 6.58 -6.98
C LYS A 8 -21.24 5.67 -8.22
N THR A 9 -20.19 5.69 -9.04
CA THR A 9 -20.08 4.83 -10.24
C THR A 9 -19.72 3.38 -9.91
N TYR A 10 -19.22 3.11 -8.68
CA TYR A 10 -18.76 1.79 -8.30
C TYR A 10 -19.92 0.84 -8.00
N PRO A 11 -19.80 -0.43 -8.36
CA PRO A 11 -20.76 -1.45 -7.95
C PRO A 11 -20.90 -1.47 -6.44
N ARG A 12 -22.13 -1.40 -5.95
CA ARG A 12 -22.43 -1.51 -4.53
C ARG A 12 -23.08 -2.86 -4.25
N ASP A 13 -22.59 -3.52 -3.23
CA ASP A 13 -23.27 -4.66 -2.65
C ASP A 13 -24.07 -4.18 -1.44
N PRO A 14 -25.42 -4.18 -1.51
CA PRO A 14 -26.28 -3.67 -0.45
C PRO A 14 -26.19 -4.50 0.84
N ASP A 15 -25.73 -5.76 0.75
CA ASP A 15 -25.64 -6.66 1.88
C ASP A 15 -24.32 -6.49 2.66
N LEU A 16 -23.36 -5.77 2.11
CA LEU A 16 -22.11 -5.47 2.80
C LEU A 16 -22.22 -4.18 3.63
N PRO A 17 -21.58 -4.12 4.80
CA PRO A 17 -21.57 -2.91 5.62
C PRO A 17 -20.91 -1.74 4.88
N ALA A 18 -21.32 -0.52 5.22
CA ALA A 18 -20.77 0.73 4.62
C ALA A 18 -19.23 0.82 4.71
N ARG A 19 -18.64 0.23 5.76
CA ARG A 19 -17.20 0.07 5.95
C ARG A 19 -16.56 -0.68 4.77
N ALA A 20 -17.12 -1.84 4.40
CA ALA A 20 -16.61 -2.65 3.30
C ALA A 20 -16.64 -1.90 1.96
N GLY A 21 -17.73 -1.17 1.69
CA GLY A 21 -17.85 -0.32 0.50
C GLY A 21 -16.80 0.79 0.45
N ARG A 22 -16.47 1.41 1.61
CA ARG A 22 -15.40 2.42 1.70
C ARG A 22 -14.03 1.80 1.40
N LEU A 23 -13.68 0.70 2.04
CA LEU A 23 -12.39 0.02 1.84
C LEU A 23 -12.23 -0.46 0.39
N ALA A 24 -13.29 -1.05 -0.20
CA ALA A 24 -13.29 -1.46 -1.60
C ALA A 24 -13.04 -0.29 -2.57
N ALA A 25 -13.67 0.86 -2.31
CA ALA A 25 -13.48 2.06 -3.12
C ALA A 25 -12.05 2.60 -3.03
N LEU A 26 -11.47 2.66 -1.82
CA LEU A 26 -10.08 3.07 -1.61
C LEU A 26 -9.09 2.07 -2.22
N GLY A 27 -9.37 0.76 -2.12
CA GLY A 27 -8.59 -0.29 -2.78
C GLY A 27 -8.51 -0.13 -4.29
N ARG A 28 -9.60 0.33 -4.94
CA ARG A 28 -9.58 0.65 -6.40
C ARG A 28 -8.62 1.80 -6.72
N VAL A 29 -8.57 2.84 -5.87
CA VAL A 29 -7.61 3.94 -6.03
C VAL A 29 -6.18 3.45 -5.86
N LEU A 30 -5.93 2.66 -4.83
CA LEU A 30 -4.60 2.06 -4.60
C LEU A 30 -4.13 1.21 -5.79
N ALA A 31 -5.05 0.45 -6.40
CA ALA A 31 -4.77 -0.38 -7.58
C ALA A 31 -4.68 0.41 -8.89
N GLY A 32 -4.96 1.73 -8.90
CA GLY A 32 -5.04 2.52 -10.14
C GLY A 32 -6.26 2.21 -11.01
N ALA A 33 -7.27 1.55 -10.45
CA ALA A 33 -8.49 1.09 -11.13
C ALA A 33 -9.70 1.99 -10.86
N GLN A 34 -9.48 3.21 -10.33
CA GLN A 34 -10.53 4.11 -9.89
C GLN A 34 -11.50 4.54 -11.01
N TYR A 35 -11.04 4.56 -12.28
CA TYR A 35 -11.86 4.99 -13.41
C TYR A 35 -12.44 3.83 -14.23
N ASP A 36 -12.20 2.58 -13.87
CA ASP A 36 -12.58 1.43 -14.70
C ASP A 36 -14.10 1.25 -14.81
N ALA A 37 -14.87 1.79 -13.88
CA ALA A 37 -16.32 1.81 -13.93
C ALA A 37 -16.89 2.87 -14.91
N ILE A 38 -16.07 3.80 -15.41
CA ILE A 38 -16.50 4.83 -16.38
C ILE A 38 -16.44 4.23 -17.79
N PRO A 39 -17.57 4.08 -18.50
CA PRO A 39 -17.60 3.34 -19.74
C PRO A 39 -16.94 4.08 -20.91
N ASN A 40 -17.05 5.41 -20.96
CA ASN A 40 -16.66 6.20 -22.10
C ASN A 40 -15.14 6.50 -22.08
N PRO A 41 -14.37 6.13 -23.11
CA PRO A 41 -12.98 6.57 -23.25
C PRO A 41 -12.88 8.09 -23.33
N PHE A 42 -11.75 8.67 -22.94
CA PHE A 42 -11.52 10.11 -22.90
C PHE A 42 -11.76 10.81 -24.26
N GLY A 43 -11.36 10.14 -25.34
CA GLY A 43 -11.50 10.66 -26.71
C GLY A 43 -12.92 10.63 -27.30
N THR A 44 -13.86 9.92 -26.65
CA THR A 44 -15.24 9.79 -27.12
C THR A 44 -16.07 10.98 -26.67
N GLU A 45 -16.35 11.93 -27.58
CA GLU A 45 -17.05 13.17 -27.24
C GLU A 45 -18.55 13.08 -27.39
N TYR A 46 -19.02 12.20 -28.27
CA TYR A 46 -20.42 12.02 -28.60
C TYR A 46 -20.82 10.55 -28.43
N ASN A 47 -22.03 10.33 -27.99
CA ASN A 47 -22.62 8.99 -27.93
C ASN A 47 -23.15 8.56 -29.32
N GLY A 48 -23.67 7.34 -29.40
CA GLY A 48 -24.26 6.83 -30.66
C GLY A 48 -25.48 7.60 -31.18
N ALA A 49 -26.09 8.44 -30.32
CA ALA A 49 -27.21 9.33 -30.70
C ALA A 49 -26.73 10.74 -31.08
N GLY A 50 -25.43 11.01 -31.09
CA GLY A 50 -24.87 12.33 -31.43
C GLY A 50 -24.91 13.33 -30.28
N GLU A 51 -25.21 12.93 -29.05
CA GLU A 51 -25.24 13.79 -27.88
C GLU A 51 -23.83 13.90 -27.24
N TYR A 52 -23.49 15.11 -26.77
CA TYR A 52 -22.20 15.38 -26.12
C TYR A 52 -22.09 14.66 -24.79
N ILE A 53 -21.00 13.93 -24.62
CA ILE A 53 -20.65 13.26 -23.36
C ILE A 53 -19.82 14.23 -22.52
N PRO A 54 -20.29 14.67 -21.34
CA PRO A 54 -19.54 15.54 -20.46
C PRO A 54 -18.19 14.96 -20.06
N LEU A 55 -17.20 15.82 -19.80
CA LEU A 55 -15.86 15.40 -19.43
C LEU A 55 -15.84 14.49 -18.19
N SER A 56 -16.70 14.76 -17.21
CA SER A 56 -16.88 13.96 -16.01
C SER A 56 -17.40 12.53 -16.25
N GLN A 57 -17.96 12.26 -17.42
CA GLN A 57 -18.43 10.93 -17.83
C GLN A 57 -17.45 10.21 -18.76
N ARG A 58 -16.29 10.79 -18.99
CA ARG A 58 -15.23 10.22 -19.83
C ARG A 58 -14.04 9.81 -18.96
N ARG A 59 -13.57 8.59 -19.12
CA ARG A 59 -12.45 8.03 -18.37
C ARG A 59 -11.13 8.71 -18.77
N PRO A 60 -10.35 9.28 -17.84
CA PRO A 60 -9.07 9.89 -18.15
C PRO A 60 -8.15 8.93 -18.92
N SER A 61 -7.42 9.45 -19.90
CA SER A 61 -6.46 8.68 -20.69
C SER A 61 -5.09 8.54 -20.00
N VAL A 62 -4.80 9.43 -19.05
CA VAL A 62 -3.60 9.42 -18.21
C VAL A 62 -4.02 9.11 -16.79
N ARG A 63 -3.29 8.20 -16.14
CA ARG A 63 -3.45 7.86 -14.72
C ARG A 63 -2.09 7.96 -14.05
N THR A 64 -1.95 8.89 -13.14
CA THR A 64 -0.65 9.14 -12.47
C THR A 64 -0.37 8.17 -11.34
N ASN A 65 -1.41 7.59 -10.75
CA ASN A 65 -1.37 6.67 -9.60
C ASN A 65 -0.48 7.15 -8.44
N MET A 66 -0.46 8.47 -8.18
CA MET A 66 0.39 9.10 -7.15
C MET A 66 0.11 8.55 -5.76
N CYS A 67 -1.15 8.19 -5.47
CA CYS A 67 -1.54 7.57 -4.19
C CYS A 67 -0.76 6.28 -3.93
N ARG A 68 -0.63 5.41 -4.94
CA ARG A 68 0.14 4.17 -4.84
C ARG A 68 1.62 4.44 -4.68
N ALA A 69 2.17 5.39 -5.42
CA ALA A 69 3.59 5.72 -5.35
C ALA A 69 4.02 6.16 -3.94
N VAL A 70 3.21 6.99 -3.27
CA VAL A 70 3.50 7.40 -1.89
C VAL A 70 3.43 6.24 -0.89
N VAL A 71 2.46 5.34 -1.07
CA VAL A 71 2.36 4.13 -0.25
C VAL A 71 3.59 3.25 -0.45
N ASP A 72 3.99 3.00 -1.69
CA ASP A 72 5.16 2.16 -2.01
C ASP A 72 6.46 2.77 -1.46
N ASP A 73 6.64 4.10 -1.57
CA ASP A 73 7.78 4.81 -0.97
C ASP A 73 7.82 4.65 0.55
N ALA A 74 6.69 4.86 1.23
CA ALA A 74 6.59 4.72 2.68
C ALA A 74 6.82 3.28 3.14
N VAL A 75 6.22 2.29 2.47
CA VAL A 75 6.39 0.85 2.78
C VAL A 75 7.83 0.41 2.55
N SER A 76 8.50 0.94 1.53
CA SER A 76 9.91 0.67 1.26
C SER A 76 10.82 1.16 2.40
N LEU A 77 10.52 2.34 2.98
CA LEU A 77 11.22 2.85 4.16
C LEU A 77 10.90 2.07 5.45
N LEU A 78 9.79 1.32 5.45
CA LEU A 78 9.36 0.53 6.59
C LEU A 78 9.98 -0.87 6.58
N PHE A 79 9.84 -1.61 5.48
CA PHE A 79 10.18 -3.03 5.40
C PHE A 79 11.11 -3.38 4.21
N GLY A 80 11.65 -2.38 3.50
CA GLY A 80 12.66 -2.63 2.47
C GLY A 80 13.88 -3.35 3.04
N ALA A 81 14.69 -3.98 2.20
CA ALA A 81 15.79 -4.85 2.63
C ALA A 81 16.77 -4.20 3.62
N SER A 82 17.05 -2.90 3.46
CA SER A 82 17.91 -2.14 4.36
C SER A 82 17.20 -1.57 5.60
N HIS A 83 15.87 -1.70 5.68
CA HIS A 83 15.03 -1.13 6.73
C HIS A 83 14.33 -2.18 7.60
N TRP A 84 14.55 -3.47 7.29
CA TRP A 84 13.96 -4.55 8.08
C TRP A 84 14.49 -4.51 9.53
N PRO A 85 13.60 -4.50 10.56
CA PRO A 85 14.03 -4.41 11.94
C PRO A 85 14.65 -5.71 12.42
N THR A 86 15.63 -5.60 13.29
CA THR A 86 16.12 -6.71 14.12
C THR A 86 15.29 -6.83 15.38
N THR A 87 15.36 -7.97 16.05
CA THR A 87 14.68 -8.20 17.33
C THR A 87 15.66 -8.24 18.47
N ALA A 88 15.25 -7.77 19.64
CA ALA A 88 15.92 -7.99 20.93
C ALA A 88 14.94 -8.69 21.87
N ALA A 89 15.45 -9.54 22.76
CA ALA A 89 14.65 -10.24 23.76
C ALA A 89 15.51 -10.54 25.00
N THR A 90 14.88 -10.91 26.11
CA THR A 90 15.57 -11.37 27.31
C THR A 90 16.34 -12.66 27.03
N ASP A 91 15.73 -13.61 26.32
CA ASP A 91 16.43 -14.80 25.81
C ASP A 91 17.29 -14.42 24.58
N PRO A 92 18.64 -14.54 24.66
CA PRO A 92 19.53 -14.22 23.56
C PRO A 92 19.39 -15.16 22.34
N ALA A 93 18.76 -16.33 22.47
CA ALA A 93 18.54 -17.27 21.39
C ALA A 93 17.30 -16.91 20.54
N LEU A 94 16.29 -16.27 21.15
CA LEU A 94 15.02 -15.96 20.49
C LEU A 94 15.17 -15.12 19.22
N PRO A 95 15.99 -14.05 19.16
CA PRO A 95 16.18 -13.28 17.93
C PRO A 95 16.63 -14.12 16.73
N GLY A 96 17.53 -15.07 16.95
CA GLY A 96 18.01 -15.99 15.91
C GLY A 96 16.92 -16.95 15.42
N ILE A 97 16.03 -17.39 16.31
CA ILE A 97 14.87 -18.24 15.96
C ILE A 97 13.86 -17.46 15.16
N LEU A 98 13.52 -16.22 15.59
CA LEU A 98 12.58 -15.34 14.87
C LEU A 98 13.10 -14.93 13.49
N ALA A 99 14.41 -14.76 13.34
CA ALA A 99 15.02 -14.53 12.02
C ALA A 99 14.83 -15.75 11.09
N GLN A 100 14.91 -16.99 11.62
CA GLN A 100 14.60 -18.20 10.83
C GLN A 100 13.11 -18.27 10.49
N VAL A 101 12.19 -17.88 11.39
CA VAL A 101 10.75 -17.76 11.08
C VAL A 101 10.56 -16.76 9.94
N ALA A 102 11.15 -15.57 10.03
CA ALA A 102 11.04 -14.55 9.01
C ALA A 102 11.53 -15.04 7.63
N ALA A 103 12.63 -15.79 7.60
CA ALA A 103 13.16 -16.36 6.36
C ALA A 103 12.26 -17.47 5.80
N SER A 104 11.79 -18.41 6.64
CA SER A 104 10.99 -19.55 6.20
C SER A 104 9.57 -19.18 5.75
N THR A 105 9.01 -18.08 6.26
CA THR A 105 7.67 -17.59 5.91
C THR A 105 7.66 -16.44 4.92
N ALA A 106 8.83 -16.03 4.40
CA ALA A 106 9.00 -14.83 3.57
C ALA A 106 8.37 -13.57 4.22
N LEU A 107 8.49 -13.46 5.54
CA LEU A 107 7.82 -12.44 6.34
C LEU A 107 8.08 -10.99 5.88
N PRO A 108 9.29 -10.60 5.41
CA PRO A 108 9.52 -9.26 4.87
C PRO A 108 8.59 -8.92 3.69
N ALA A 109 8.46 -9.83 2.73
CA ALA A 109 7.57 -9.63 1.58
C ALA A 109 6.10 -9.60 2.00
N LEU A 110 5.71 -10.48 2.93
CA LEU A 110 4.36 -10.52 3.49
C LEU A 110 4.01 -9.21 4.22
N MET A 111 4.92 -8.66 5.02
CA MET A 111 4.69 -7.40 5.73
C MET A 111 4.65 -6.19 4.80
N MET A 112 5.42 -6.19 3.70
CA MET A 112 5.31 -5.18 2.65
C MET A 112 3.93 -5.23 1.98
N ASP A 113 3.43 -6.42 1.63
CA ASP A 113 2.09 -6.60 1.08
C ASP A 113 1.01 -6.17 2.10
N ALA A 114 1.15 -6.59 3.36
CA ALA A 114 0.23 -6.20 4.43
C ALA A 114 0.17 -4.68 4.63
N ALA A 115 1.32 -3.99 4.71
CA ALA A 115 1.35 -2.54 4.88
C ALA A 115 0.79 -1.80 3.65
N THR A 116 1.03 -2.33 2.44
CA THR A 116 0.46 -1.78 1.22
C THR A 116 -1.06 -1.90 1.21
N ARG A 117 -1.61 -3.10 1.44
CA ARG A 117 -3.06 -3.32 1.50
C ARG A 117 -3.70 -2.57 2.68
N GLY A 118 -3.03 -2.56 3.83
CA GLY A 118 -3.51 -1.88 5.02
C GLY A 118 -3.63 -0.36 4.89
N SER A 119 -2.91 0.26 3.94
CA SER A 119 -2.90 1.71 3.70
C SER A 119 -4.27 2.32 3.45
N VAL A 120 -5.27 1.52 3.06
CA VAL A 120 -6.66 1.95 2.86
C VAL A 120 -7.44 2.11 4.17
N GLY A 121 -6.94 1.51 5.28
CA GLY A 121 -7.58 1.58 6.60
C GLY A 121 -7.15 0.48 7.55
N SER A 122 -7.08 -0.77 7.10
CA SER A 122 -6.65 -1.91 7.91
C SER A 122 -6.28 -3.11 7.05
N VAL A 123 -5.55 -4.05 7.65
CA VAL A 123 -5.22 -5.35 7.10
C VAL A 123 -5.17 -6.38 8.23
N ALA A 124 -5.38 -7.64 7.93
CA ALA A 124 -5.27 -8.71 8.90
C ALA A 124 -4.35 -9.84 8.38
N VAL A 125 -3.64 -10.48 9.30
CA VAL A 125 -2.82 -11.66 9.01
C VAL A 125 -3.35 -12.84 9.82
N LEU A 126 -3.74 -13.90 9.11
CA LEU A 126 -4.03 -15.19 9.71
C LEU A 126 -2.72 -15.95 9.93
N VAL A 127 -2.56 -16.50 11.12
CA VAL A 127 -1.44 -17.36 11.48
C VAL A 127 -1.97 -18.77 11.74
N GLU A 128 -1.51 -19.74 10.99
CA GLU A 128 -1.87 -21.15 11.15
C GLU A 128 -0.62 -22.00 11.34
N ALA A 129 -0.77 -23.11 12.00
CA ALA A 129 0.28 -24.11 12.09
C ALA A 129 -0.22 -25.44 11.49
N VAL A 130 0.38 -25.85 10.39
CA VAL A 130 0.10 -27.13 9.72
C VAL A 130 1.33 -28.00 9.86
N ASP A 131 1.16 -29.20 10.38
CA ASP A 131 2.27 -30.12 10.69
C ASP A 131 3.38 -29.44 11.52
N ARG A 132 2.96 -28.56 12.47
CA ARG A 132 3.84 -27.77 13.33
C ARG A 132 4.68 -26.71 12.61
N GLN A 133 4.39 -26.45 11.33
CA GLN A 133 5.01 -25.40 10.53
C GLN A 133 4.08 -24.20 10.39
N LEU A 134 4.60 -23.00 10.57
CA LEU A 134 3.83 -21.77 10.45
C LEU A 134 3.47 -21.47 8.99
N ARG A 135 2.22 -21.07 8.81
CA ARG A 135 1.70 -20.47 7.58
C ARG A 135 1.09 -19.11 7.91
N LEU A 136 1.42 -18.12 7.14
CA LEU A 136 0.93 -16.75 7.29
C LEU A 136 0.20 -16.35 6.02
N ALA A 137 -0.98 -15.76 6.16
CA ALA A 137 -1.78 -15.29 5.03
C ALA A 137 -2.29 -13.87 5.30
N VAL A 138 -2.07 -12.96 4.35
CA VAL A 138 -2.60 -11.58 4.41
C VAL A 138 -4.01 -11.57 3.86
N HIS A 139 -4.93 -10.96 4.61
CA HIS A 139 -6.34 -10.84 4.25
C HIS A 139 -6.76 -9.37 4.20
N ASP A 140 -7.53 -9.03 3.17
CA ASP A 140 -8.22 -7.76 3.07
C ASP A 140 -9.36 -7.72 4.09
N THR A 141 -9.42 -6.65 4.86
CA THR A 141 -10.34 -6.56 6.01
C THR A 141 -11.77 -6.19 5.66
N LEU A 142 -12.05 -5.92 4.39
CA LEU A 142 -13.41 -5.55 3.95
C LEU A 142 -14.45 -6.64 4.25
N TYR A 143 -14.03 -7.92 4.30
CA TYR A 143 -14.88 -9.07 4.58
C TYR A 143 -14.70 -9.62 6.01
N LEU A 144 -13.88 -8.96 6.82
CA LEU A 144 -13.56 -9.39 8.17
C LEU A 144 -14.21 -8.47 9.20
N THR A 145 -14.75 -9.08 10.24
CA THR A 145 -15.33 -8.35 11.39
C THR A 145 -14.68 -8.85 12.67
N PRO A 146 -13.74 -8.10 13.25
CA PRO A 146 -13.11 -8.41 14.51
C PRO A 146 -14.00 -7.99 15.68
N GLN A 147 -13.92 -8.74 16.78
CA GLN A 147 -14.48 -8.37 18.08
C GLN A 147 -13.39 -8.48 19.13
N TRP A 148 -13.28 -7.47 19.99
CA TRP A 148 -12.35 -7.46 21.11
C TRP A 148 -13.11 -7.60 22.43
N ASP A 149 -12.48 -8.21 23.41
CA ASP A 149 -12.99 -8.28 24.77
C ASP A 149 -12.69 -7.00 25.58
N GLY A 150 -13.12 -6.98 26.83
CA GLY A 150 -12.92 -5.83 27.72
C GLY A 150 -11.44 -5.57 28.09
N ALA A 151 -10.53 -6.50 27.82
CA ALA A 151 -9.08 -6.35 27.99
C ALA A 151 -8.39 -5.84 26.71
N GLY A 152 -9.14 -5.70 25.60
CA GLY A 152 -8.59 -5.27 24.31
C GLY A 152 -7.96 -6.42 23.50
N GLU A 153 -8.16 -7.68 23.92
CA GLU A 153 -7.71 -8.85 23.19
C GLU A 153 -8.76 -9.29 22.17
N LEU A 154 -8.30 -9.77 21.01
CA LEU A 154 -9.19 -10.28 19.97
C LEU A 154 -9.94 -11.52 20.50
N SER A 155 -11.26 -11.43 20.60
CA SER A 155 -12.14 -12.50 21.12
C SER A 155 -12.73 -13.36 20.01
N THR A 156 -13.12 -12.74 18.89
CA THR A 156 -13.60 -13.44 17.70
C THR A 156 -13.19 -12.73 16.42
N MET A 157 -13.05 -13.50 15.34
CA MET A 157 -12.91 -13.00 13.99
C MET A 157 -13.95 -13.66 13.10
N THR A 158 -14.82 -12.85 12.50
CA THR A 158 -15.81 -13.31 11.53
C THR A 158 -15.37 -12.96 10.13
N GLU A 159 -15.31 -13.96 9.26
CA GLU A 159 -15.07 -13.84 7.83
C GLU A 159 -16.38 -14.12 7.09
N CYS A 160 -16.91 -13.11 6.39
CA CYS A 160 -18.19 -13.21 5.69
C CYS A 160 -18.13 -12.51 4.34
N TYR A 161 -18.34 -13.26 3.26
CA TYR A 161 -18.32 -12.73 1.88
C TYR A 161 -19.17 -13.57 0.95
N LYS A 162 -19.44 -13.03 -0.24
CA LYS A 162 -20.19 -13.71 -1.29
C LYS A 162 -19.25 -14.44 -2.24
N VAL A 163 -19.63 -15.65 -2.63
CA VAL A 163 -18.85 -16.52 -3.51
C VAL A 163 -19.77 -17.24 -4.50
N THR A 164 -19.28 -17.49 -5.72
CA THR A 164 -20.05 -18.24 -6.72
C THR A 164 -20.04 -19.73 -6.42
N GLY A 165 -21.11 -20.44 -6.85
CA GLY A 165 -21.19 -21.89 -6.72
C GLY A 165 -20.05 -22.62 -7.41
N ALA A 166 -19.55 -22.12 -8.55
CA ALA A 166 -18.38 -22.68 -9.23
C ALA A 166 -17.12 -22.63 -8.33
N THR A 167 -16.91 -21.53 -7.60
CA THR A 167 -15.80 -21.41 -6.65
C THR A 167 -15.94 -22.38 -5.48
N LEU A 168 -17.16 -22.52 -4.95
CA LEU A 168 -17.45 -23.48 -3.88
C LEU A 168 -17.22 -24.92 -4.33
N ALA A 169 -17.68 -25.30 -5.53
CA ALA A 169 -17.43 -26.62 -6.11
C ALA A 169 -15.92 -26.89 -6.23
N GLY A 170 -15.13 -25.89 -6.68
CA GLY A 170 -13.67 -25.98 -6.71
C GLY A 170 -13.02 -26.17 -5.33
N GLN A 171 -13.67 -25.69 -4.26
CA GLN A 171 -13.26 -25.89 -2.85
C GLN A 171 -13.80 -27.21 -2.25
N GLY A 172 -14.46 -28.03 -3.07
CA GLY A 172 -15.01 -29.34 -2.65
C GLY A 172 -16.32 -29.25 -1.88
N TRP A 173 -17.10 -28.18 -2.06
CA TRP A 173 -18.47 -28.13 -1.55
C TRP A 173 -19.42 -28.86 -2.51
N PRO A 174 -20.48 -29.52 -2.01
CA PRO A 174 -21.44 -30.21 -2.84
C PRO A 174 -22.42 -29.22 -3.49
N VAL A 175 -21.94 -28.51 -4.52
CA VAL A 175 -22.73 -27.55 -5.32
C VAL A 175 -22.99 -28.19 -6.67
N GLY A 176 -24.27 -28.20 -7.09
CA GLY A 176 -24.68 -28.74 -8.39
C GLY A 176 -24.18 -27.90 -9.59
N PRO A 177 -24.06 -28.49 -10.78
CA PRO A 177 -23.67 -27.76 -11.99
C PRO A 177 -24.60 -26.60 -12.30
N ASP A 178 -25.89 -26.73 -12.05
CA ASP A 178 -26.91 -25.72 -12.28
C ASP A 178 -26.73 -24.49 -11.40
N ASP A 179 -26.07 -24.63 -10.24
CA ASP A 179 -25.78 -23.57 -9.27
C ASP A 179 -24.41 -22.93 -9.48
N ALA A 180 -23.70 -23.25 -10.54
CA ALA A 180 -22.33 -22.74 -10.78
C ALA A 180 -22.24 -21.20 -10.77
N THR A 181 -23.26 -20.52 -11.27
CA THR A 181 -23.35 -19.05 -11.30
C THR A 181 -24.11 -18.45 -10.13
N THR A 182 -24.78 -19.28 -9.34
CA THR A 182 -25.53 -18.86 -8.15
C THR A 182 -24.56 -18.33 -7.11
N VAL A 183 -24.95 -17.25 -6.41
CA VAL A 183 -24.11 -16.59 -5.40
C VAL A 183 -24.53 -17.08 -4.01
N PHE A 184 -23.54 -17.45 -3.24
CA PHE A 184 -23.68 -17.98 -1.89
C PHE A 184 -22.96 -17.09 -0.89
N TRP A 185 -23.48 -17.05 0.35
CA TRP A 185 -22.74 -16.56 1.49
C TRP A 185 -21.74 -17.62 1.94
N TRP A 186 -20.48 -17.18 2.11
CA TRP A 186 -19.44 -17.88 2.84
C TRP A 186 -19.32 -17.28 4.22
N LEU A 187 -19.32 -18.09 5.26
CA LEU A 187 -19.19 -17.67 6.66
C LEU A 187 -18.24 -18.58 7.41
N ARG A 188 -17.26 -17.99 8.07
CA ARG A 188 -16.34 -18.65 8.98
C ARG A 188 -16.11 -17.77 10.20
N VAL A 189 -16.10 -18.37 11.38
CA VAL A 189 -15.90 -17.66 12.65
C VAL A 189 -14.79 -18.34 13.42
N TRP A 190 -13.83 -17.55 13.83
CA TRP A 190 -12.74 -17.97 14.70
C TRP A 190 -12.99 -17.41 16.10
N ASP A 191 -12.84 -18.24 17.11
CA ASP A 191 -12.75 -17.85 18.51
C ASP A 191 -11.44 -18.34 19.13
N ARG A 192 -11.33 -18.33 20.44
CA ARG A 192 -10.10 -18.74 21.14
C ARG A 192 -9.84 -20.26 21.12
N ALA A 193 -10.83 -21.06 20.83
CA ALA A 193 -10.77 -22.51 20.86
C ALA A 193 -11.04 -23.15 19.50
N ASP A 194 -11.95 -22.55 18.73
CA ASP A 194 -12.53 -23.19 17.56
C ASP A 194 -12.47 -22.30 16.31
N CYS A 195 -12.42 -22.96 15.16
CA CYS A 195 -12.71 -22.38 13.86
C CYS A 195 -14.01 -23.00 13.34
N HIS A 196 -15.10 -22.25 13.38
CA HIS A 196 -16.41 -22.68 12.91
C HIS A 196 -16.60 -22.33 11.45
N VAL A 197 -16.76 -23.34 10.60
CA VAL A 197 -17.09 -23.19 9.19
C VAL A 197 -18.56 -23.50 9.00
N PHE A 198 -19.29 -22.59 8.33
CA PHE A 198 -20.72 -22.77 8.09
C PHE A 198 -20.97 -23.30 6.68
N VAL A 199 -22.03 -24.10 6.53
CA VAL A 199 -22.44 -24.60 5.22
C VAL A 199 -22.89 -23.39 4.37
N PRO A 200 -22.28 -23.15 3.19
CA PRO A 200 -22.65 -22.03 2.35
C PRO A 200 -24.14 -22.04 2.02
N GLN A 201 -24.75 -20.86 2.05
CA GLN A 201 -26.18 -20.69 1.80
C GLN A 201 -26.39 -19.67 0.69
N GLN A 202 -27.38 -19.92 -0.20
CA GLN A 202 -27.71 -18.96 -1.26
C GLN A 202 -28.07 -17.59 -0.66
N VAL A 203 -27.65 -16.51 -1.31
CA VAL A 203 -27.80 -15.15 -0.78
C VAL A 203 -29.25 -14.81 -0.47
N ASP A 204 -30.19 -15.24 -1.30
CA ASP A 204 -31.62 -14.98 -1.12
C ASP A 204 -32.21 -15.68 0.12
N ALA A 205 -31.55 -16.70 0.63
CA ALA A 205 -31.97 -17.41 1.84
C ALA A 205 -31.34 -16.81 3.13
N GLY A 206 -30.55 -15.75 3.02
CA GLY A 206 -29.90 -15.07 4.14
C GLY A 206 -28.55 -15.67 4.53
N LEU A 207 -28.01 -15.24 5.69
CA LEU A 207 -26.73 -15.70 6.18
C LEU A 207 -26.76 -17.18 6.62
N PRO A 208 -25.64 -17.91 6.44
CA PRO A 208 -25.53 -19.30 6.88
C PRO A 208 -25.74 -19.43 8.40
N THR A 209 -26.56 -20.39 8.79
CA THR A 209 -26.84 -20.68 10.21
C THR A 209 -26.40 -22.07 10.65
N ARG A 210 -26.19 -22.99 9.68
CA ARG A 210 -25.81 -24.37 9.96
C ARG A 210 -24.31 -24.54 9.89
N MET A 211 -23.66 -24.86 11.01
CA MET A 211 -22.24 -25.20 11.08
C MET A 211 -21.97 -26.54 10.37
N ASP A 212 -20.86 -26.62 9.65
CA ASP A 212 -20.33 -27.87 9.12
C ASP A 212 -19.32 -28.47 10.11
N PRO A 213 -19.66 -29.56 10.82
CA PRO A 213 -18.77 -30.15 11.81
C PRO A 213 -17.53 -30.83 11.18
N THR A 214 -17.59 -31.16 9.88
CA THR A 214 -16.47 -31.86 9.21
C THR A 214 -15.39 -30.88 8.75
N ARG A 215 -15.76 -29.60 8.55
CA ARG A 215 -14.86 -28.55 8.14
C ARG A 215 -14.49 -27.58 9.28
N SER A 216 -15.24 -27.64 10.37
CA SER A 216 -14.92 -26.92 11.60
C SER A 216 -13.81 -27.63 12.35
N THR A 217 -12.93 -26.88 12.99
CA THR A 217 -11.73 -27.41 13.65
C THR A 217 -11.64 -26.88 15.08
N HIS A 218 -11.43 -27.77 16.04
CA HIS A 218 -11.03 -27.39 17.38
C HIS A 218 -9.51 -27.21 17.41
N HIS A 219 -9.02 -25.97 17.48
CA HIS A 219 -7.59 -25.71 17.52
C HIS A 219 -7.03 -25.58 18.94
N GLY A 220 -7.86 -25.24 19.92
CA GLY A 220 -7.48 -25.23 21.34
C GLY A 220 -6.33 -24.29 21.72
N LEU A 221 -6.06 -23.24 20.93
CA LEU A 221 -4.92 -22.35 21.12
C LEU A 221 -5.03 -21.45 22.35
N GLY A 222 -6.27 -21.16 22.79
CA GLY A 222 -6.52 -20.19 23.87
C GLY A 222 -6.54 -18.72 23.42
N PHE A 223 -6.24 -18.47 22.16
CA PHE A 223 -6.27 -17.13 21.53
C PHE A 223 -6.77 -17.23 20.09
N VAL A 224 -7.25 -16.11 19.52
CA VAL A 224 -7.66 -16.02 18.12
C VAL A 224 -6.42 -15.85 17.24
N PRO A 225 -6.16 -16.74 16.26
CA PRO A 225 -4.89 -16.75 15.51
C PRO A 225 -4.84 -15.69 14.39
N TRP A 226 -5.29 -14.51 14.69
CA TRP A 226 -5.31 -13.36 13.78
C TRP A 226 -4.60 -12.15 14.36
N VAL A 227 -3.80 -11.47 13.57
CA VAL A 227 -3.23 -10.17 13.91
C VAL A 227 -3.92 -9.12 13.09
N TRP A 228 -4.59 -8.18 13.76
CA TRP A 228 -5.26 -7.04 13.14
C TRP A 228 -4.39 -5.81 13.19
N MET A 229 -4.18 -5.17 12.05
CA MET A 229 -3.35 -3.97 11.90
C MET A 229 -4.19 -2.82 11.34
N ALA A 230 -4.53 -1.85 12.19
CA ALA A 230 -5.17 -0.61 11.77
C ALA A 230 -4.14 0.39 11.25
N ASN A 231 -4.39 0.99 10.10
CA ASN A 231 -3.48 1.96 9.48
C ASN A 231 -3.40 3.25 10.29
N LEU A 232 -2.20 3.75 10.56
CA LEU A 232 -1.91 5.06 11.20
C LEU A 232 -2.73 5.33 12.48
N ALA A 233 -3.15 4.31 13.17
CA ALA A 233 -4.05 4.40 14.31
C ALA A 233 -3.50 3.66 15.53
N ALA A 234 -4.05 3.99 16.69
CA ALA A 234 -3.82 3.28 17.94
C ALA A 234 -4.54 1.91 17.97
N PRO A 235 -4.11 0.98 18.83
CA PRO A 235 -4.79 -0.29 19.01
C PRO A 235 -6.26 -0.13 19.43
N GLY A 236 -7.08 -1.11 19.09
CA GLY A 236 -8.49 -1.15 19.50
C GLY A 236 -9.46 -0.41 18.54
N VAL A 237 -8.96 0.19 17.47
CA VAL A 237 -9.82 0.71 16.39
C VAL A 237 -9.96 -0.32 15.28
N VAL A 238 -11.14 -0.38 14.66
CA VAL A 238 -11.39 -1.32 13.54
C VAL A 238 -10.58 -0.90 12.33
N ASP A 239 -10.72 0.36 11.89
CA ASP A 239 -9.95 0.92 10.78
C ASP A 239 -9.27 2.22 11.20
N GLY A 240 -8.06 2.40 10.75
CA GLY A 240 -7.39 3.68 10.81
C GLY A 240 -7.72 4.59 9.62
N PRO A 241 -7.20 5.81 9.60
CA PRO A 241 -7.32 6.70 8.44
C PRO A 241 -6.58 6.11 7.23
N CYS A 242 -7.12 6.33 6.04
CA CYS A 242 -6.41 5.98 4.80
C CYS A 242 -5.21 6.91 4.61
N THR A 243 -4.09 6.35 4.16
CA THR A 243 -2.85 7.10 3.94
C THR A 243 -2.98 8.19 2.89
N PHE A 244 -3.87 8.02 1.90
CA PHE A 244 -3.93 8.87 0.70
C PHE A 244 -5.31 9.48 0.42
N GLU A 245 -6.34 9.22 1.23
CA GLU A 245 -7.72 9.67 0.93
C GLU A 245 -7.83 11.19 0.75
N ALA A 246 -7.05 11.97 1.51
CA ALA A 246 -7.05 13.42 1.44
C ALA A 246 -6.65 13.99 0.07
N ALA A 247 -5.82 13.27 -0.69
CA ALA A 247 -5.31 13.75 -1.97
C ALA A 247 -6.07 13.24 -3.20
N ILE A 248 -7.09 12.37 -3.03
CA ILE A 248 -7.76 11.71 -4.15
C ILE A 248 -8.37 12.73 -5.13
N ASP A 249 -9.04 13.76 -4.63
CA ASP A 249 -9.64 14.79 -5.47
C ASP A 249 -8.60 15.53 -6.31
N THR A 250 -7.45 15.87 -5.70
CA THR A 250 -6.36 16.54 -6.40
C THR A 250 -5.71 15.62 -7.44
N VAL A 251 -5.60 14.31 -7.16
CA VAL A 251 -5.11 13.31 -8.14
C VAL A 251 -6.06 13.17 -9.31
N ILE A 252 -7.37 13.15 -9.07
CA ILE A 252 -8.39 13.13 -10.13
C ILE A 252 -8.21 14.35 -11.04
N GLU A 253 -8.06 15.54 -10.49
CA GLU A 253 -7.83 16.76 -11.25
C GLU A 253 -6.54 16.70 -12.09
N CYS A 254 -5.45 16.20 -11.51
CA CYS A 254 -4.20 15.96 -12.24
C CYS A 254 -4.40 15.03 -13.44
N ASP A 255 -5.12 13.94 -13.29
CA ASP A 255 -5.33 12.94 -14.34
C ASP A 255 -6.18 13.51 -15.48
N TYR A 256 -7.23 14.29 -15.19
CA TYR A 256 -8.02 14.99 -16.19
C TYR A 256 -7.24 16.09 -16.89
N LEU A 257 -6.49 16.91 -16.15
CA LEU A 257 -5.66 17.98 -16.71
C LEU A 257 -4.62 17.44 -17.69
N LEU A 258 -3.91 16.36 -17.32
CA LEU A 258 -2.93 15.71 -18.21
C LEU A 258 -3.59 15.10 -19.43
N SER A 259 -4.78 14.49 -19.27
CA SER A 259 -5.53 13.90 -20.38
C SER A 259 -5.97 14.97 -21.37
N GLN A 260 -6.43 16.14 -20.88
CA GLN A 260 -6.80 17.29 -21.72
C GLN A 260 -5.58 17.90 -22.40
N SER A 261 -4.48 18.12 -21.65
CA SER A 261 -3.24 18.64 -22.19
C SER A 261 -2.68 17.75 -23.30
N GLY A 262 -2.62 16.44 -23.07
CA GLY A 262 -2.18 15.46 -24.06
C GLY A 262 -3.05 15.44 -25.31
N ARG A 263 -4.37 15.62 -25.14
CA ARG A 263 -5.29 15.73 -26.28
C ARG A 263 -5.05 17.02 -27.07
N GLY A 264 -4.96 18.16 -26.38
CA GLY A 264 -4.66 19.45 -27.02
C GLY A 264 -3.38 19.41 -27.84
N LEU A 265 -2.31 18.84 -27.27
CA LEU A 265 -1.03 18.68 -27.97
C LEU A 265 -1.14 17.78 -29.20
N LYS A 266 -1.91 16.68 -29.14
CA LYS A 266 -2.16 15.80 -30.30
C LYS A 266 -2.86 16.55 -31.45
N TYR A 267 -3.86 17.37 -31.13
CA TYR A 267 -4.56 18.18 -32.14
C TYR A 267 -3.65 19.28 -32.73
N SER A 268 -2.78 19.89 -31.90
CA SER A 268 -1.84 20.89 -32.41
C SER A 268 -0.71 20.27 -33.25
N ALA A 269 -0.33 19.01 -32.95
CA ALA A 269 0.66 18.27 -33.74
C ALA A 269 0.12 17.71 -35.06
N ASP A 270 -1.19 17.66 -35.24
CA ASP A 270 -1.87 17.19 -36.47
C ASP A 270 -2.88 18.26 -36.97
N PRO A 271 -2.38 19.46 -37.36
CA PRO A 271 -3.24 20.56 -37.75
C PRO A 271 -3.95 20.25 -39.08
N ARG A 272 -5.22 20.65 -39.18
CA ARG A 272 -5.96 20.55 -40.43
C ARG A 272 -5.58 21.72 -41.35
N LEU A 273 -5.27 21.41 -42.60
CA LEU A 273 -5.08 22.41 -43.62
C LEU A 273 -6.44 23.01 -44.02
N VAL A 274 -6.54 24.34 -43.96
CA VAL A 274 -7.75 25.06 -44.41
C VAL A 274 -7.42 25.72 -45.74
N ILE A 275 -8.16 25.35 -46.79
CA ILE A 275 -8.03 25.91 -48.14
C ILE A 275 -9.26 26.76 -48.41
N ARG A 276 -9.06 28.05 -48.70
CA ARG A 276 -10.11 28.88 -49.29
C ARG A 276 -10.08 28.68 -50.82
N ALA A 277 -11.11 28.06 -51.34
CA ALA A 277 -11.28 27.87 -52.77
C ALA A 277 -12.66 28.37 -53.19
N GLY A 278 -12.74 28.95 -54.37
CA GLY A 278 -14.03 29.23 -55.01
C GLY A 278 -14.81 27.93 -55.31
N PRO A 279 -16.08 28.01 -55.58
CA PRO A 279 -16.87 26.83 -55.93
C PRO A 279 -16.25 26.14 -57.16
N ASP A 280 -15.78 24.91 -56.96
CA ASP A 280 -15.32 24.07 -58.07
C ASP A 280 -16.56 23.53 -58.79
N PRO A 281 -16.78 23.90 -60.05
CA PRO A 281 -17.93 23.43 -60.78
C PRO A 281 -17.92 21.92 -61.03
N TYR A 282 -16.85 21.21 -60.73
CA TYR A 282 -16.66 19.77 -60.87
C TYR A 282 -16.60 18.99 -59.58
N ALA A 283 -16.76 19.64 -58.42
CA ALA A 283 -16.74 18.95 -57.14
C ALA A 283 -18.09 18.25 -56.92
N ASP A 284 -18.10 16.94 -57.07
CA ASP A 284 -19.18 16.10 -56.54
C ASP A 284 -19.21 16.29 -55.00
N GLY A 285 -20.32 16.80 -54.51
CA GLY A 285 -20.56 17.34 -53.18
C GLY A 285 -20.42 16.40 -51.97
N THR A 286 -19.34 15.67 -51.87
CA THR A 286 -18.95 14.95 -50.67
C THR A 286 -17.81 15.70 -49.95
N PRO A 287 -18.06 16.35 -48.82
CA PRO A 287 -16.98 16.89 -48.02
C PRO A 287 -16.14 15.73 -47.56
N ALA A 288 -14.89 15.65 -47.99
CA ALA A 288 -13.91 14.71 -47.44
C ALA A 288 -13.60 15.11 -45.99
N SER A 289 -14.40 14.60 -45.06
CA SER A 289 -14.20 14.78 -43.62
C SER A 289 -13.40 13.63 -43.03
N SER A 290 -12.21 13.35 -43.55
CA SER A 290 -11.23 12.57 -42.86
C SER A 290 -10.42 13.52 -41.96
N GLY A 291 -10.35 13.28 -40.66
CA GLY A 291 -9.55 14.09 -39.72
C GLY A 291 -8.07 13.77 -39.86
N GLY A 292 -7.21 14.75 -39.57
CA GLY A 292 -5.76 14.61 -39.55
C GLY A 292 -5.00 15.56 -40.45
N ALA A 293 -3.66 15.63 -40.34
CA ALA A 293 -2.80 16.51 -41.11
C ALA A 293 -2.88 16.31 -42.63
N ALA A 294 -3.42 15.16 -43.11
CA ALA A 294 -3.64 14.84 -44.51
C ALA A 294 -5.00 15.33 -45.03
N SER A 295 -5.85 15.92 -44.17
CA SER A 295 -7.18 16.40 -44.58
C SER A 295 -7.20 17.93 -44.73
N ALA A 296 -7.81 18.40 -45.84
CA ALA A 296 -8.04 19.81 -46.07
C ALA A 296 -9.52 20.14 -45.86
N LEU A 297 -9.81 21.22 -45.14
CA LEU A 297 -11.14 21.79 -45.03
C LEU A 297 -11.28 22.87 -46.10
N THR A 298 -12.18 22.65 -47.07
CA THR A 298 -12.48 23.65 -48.11
C THR A 298 -13.61 24.56 -47.62
N LEU A 299 -13.36 25.86 -47.63
CA LEU A 299 -14.32 26.87 -47.22
C LEU A 299 -14.78 27.68 -48.46
N PRO A 300 -16.05 28.18 -48.45
CA PRO A 300 -16.49 29.14 -49.45
C PRO A 300 -15.67 30.44 -49.37
N LEU A 301 -15.64 31.23 -50.45
CA LEU A 301 -14.85 32.45 -50.61
C LEU A 301 -15.08 33.47 -49.47
N ASP A 302 -16.30 33.50 -48.91
CA ASP A 302 -16.72 34.41 -47.83
C ASP A 302 -16.62 33.77 -46.46
N GLY A 303 -16.15 32.48 -46.33
CA GLY A 303 -15.95 31.80 -45.10
C GLY A 303 -14.65 32.22 -44.41
N ASP A 304 -14.65 32.38 -43.10
CA ASP A 304 -13.45 32.58 -42.30
C ASP A 304 -13.14 31.31 -41.49
N ALA A 305 -11.90 30.87 -41.48
CA ALA A 305 -11.45 29.80 -40.67
C ALA A 305 -10.25 30.27 -39.86
N LYS A 306 -10.34 30.14 -38.58
CA LYS A 306 -9.21 30.29 -37.68
C LYS A 306 -8.73 28.92 -37.23
N LEU A 307 -7.46 28.63 -37.44
CA LEU A 307 -6.79 27.58 -36.68
C LEU A 307 -6.89 27.96 -35.18
N LEU A 308 -7.65 27.18 -34.44
CA LEU A 308 -7.56 27.21 -32.97
C LEU A 308 -6.27 26.51 -32.59
N GLU A 309 -5.16 27.21 -32.80
CA GLU A 309 -3.90 26.79 -32.19
C GLU A 309 -4.04 26.92 -30.66
N ILE A 310 -3.82 25.81 -29.94
CA ILE A 310 -3.47 25.90 -28.53
C ILE A 310 -2.09 26.53 -28.51
N ASN A 311 -2.05 27.82 -28.23
CA ASN A 311 -0.79 28.58 -28.18
C ASN A 311 0.19 27.85 -27.27
N GLY A 312 1.47 27.79 -27.59
CA GLY A 312 2.51 27.14 -26.79
C GLY A 312 2.50 27.58 -25.31
N ASP A 313 2.02 28.82 -25.05
CA ASP A 313 1.86 29.39 -23.71
C ASP A 313 0.80 28.61 -22.88
N ALA A 314 -0.30 28.14 -23.49
CA ALA A 314 -1.32 27.37 -22.81
C ALA A 314 -0.77 25.99 -22.37
N ALA A 315 0.06 25.33 -23.18
CA ALA A 315 0.70 24.08 -22.81
C ALA A 315 1.73 24.27 -21.66
N GLY A 316 2.42 25.42 -21.66
CA GLY A 316 3.28 25.84 -20.57
C GLY A 316 2.52 26.02 -19.25
N ALA A 317 1.43 26.81 -19.29
CA ALA A 317 0.57 27.06 -18.13
C ALA A 317 -0.05 25.78 -17.58
N MET A 318 -0.53 24.86 -18.43
CA MET A 318 -1.08 23.56 -18.00
C MET A 318 0.00 22.72 -17.30
N ARG A 319 1.23 22.70 -17.80
CA ARG A 319 2.35 21.98 -17.19
C ARG A 319 2.71 22.56 -15.84
N ASP A 320 2.73 23.88 -15.70
CA ASP A 320 3.07 24.53 -14.44
C ASP A 320 1.95 24.33 -13.40
N HIS A 321 0.70 24.44 -13.81
CA HIS A 321 -0.44 24.11 -12.95
C HIS A 321 -0.42 22.63 -12.49
N TYR A 322 -0.12 21.68 -13.39
CA TYR A 322 0.07 20.28 -13.00
C TYR A 322 1.18 20.11 -11.95
N ARG A 323 2.30 20.87 -12.07
CA ARG A 323 3.38 20.80 -11.09
C ARG A 323 2.96 21.30 -9.71
N GLU A 324 2.14 22.37 -9.68
CA GLU A 324 1.57 22.90 -8.44
C GLU A 324 0.61 21.88 -7.80
N LEU A 325 -0.32 21.30 -8.57
CA LEU A 325 -1.22 20.26 -8.11
C LEU A 325 -0.47 19.04 -7.59
N ARG A 326 0.56 18.56 -8.33
CA ARG A 326 1.41 17.45 -7.89
C ARG A 326 2.14 17.79 -6.58
N ALA A 327 2.64 19.00 -6.42
CA ALA A 327 3.27 19.43 -5.18
C ALA A 327 2.25 19.40 -4.02
N SER A 328 1.03 19.90 -4.24
CA SER A 328 -0.06 19.85 -3.27
C SER A 328 -0.43 18.41 -2.88
N VAL A 329 -0.52 17.47 -3.83
CA VAL A 329 -0.72 16.04 -3.53
C VAL A 329 0.36 15.54 -2.57
N MET A 330 1.65 15.78 -2.90
CA MET A 330 2.75 15.31 -2.04
C MET A 330 2.74 15.96 -0.65
N GLU A 331 2.21 17.19 -0.53
CA GLU A 331 2.02 17.84 0.77
C GLU A 331 0.92 17.21 1.60
N GLN A 332 -0.22 16.93 0.98
CA GLN A 332 -1.40 16.38 1.67
C GLN A 332 -1.17 14.98 2.24
N ILE A 333 -0.36 14.16 1.58
CA ILE A 333 -0.15 12.74 1.94
C ILE A 333 1.29 12.41 2.34
N HIS A 334 2.08 13.44 2.70
CA HIS A 334 3.46 13.29 3.16
C HIS A 334 4.37 12.52 2.17
N GLY A 335 4.13 12.68 0.87
CA GLY A 335 4.92 12.04 -0.17
C GLY A 335 6.32 12.64 -0.32
N ASN A 336 7.13 11.96 -1.12
CA ASN A 336 8.47 12.43 -1.45
C ASN A 336 8.42 13.68 -2.32
N ARG A 337 8.94 14.80 -1.82
CA ARG A 337 9.03 16.08 -2.52
C ARG A 337 10.35 16.26 -3.29
N ALA A 338 11.34 15.40 -3.03
CA ALA A 338 12.61 15.48 -3.71
C ALA A 338 12.41 15.16 -5.20
N GLN A 339 12.77 16.12 -6.04
CA GLN A 339 12.85 15.89 -7.48
C GLN A 339 14.32 15.61 -7.80
N ALA A 340 14.61 14.39 -8.28
CA ALA A 340 15.97 13.98 -8.63
C ALA A 340 16.66 14.99 -9.57
N ASP A 341 15.89 15.59 -10.47
CA ASP A 341 16.37 16.58 -11.46
C ASP A 341 16.79 17.92 -10.84
N ARG A 342 16.43 18.20 -9.58
CA ARG A 342 16.78 19.43 -8.87
C ARG A 342 17.90 19.24 -7.85
N LEU A 343 18.36 18.02 -7.65
CA LEU A 343 19.49 17.69 -6.78
C LEU A 343 20.80 17.92 -7.56
N SER A 344 21.17 19.18 -7.77
CA SER A 344 22.30 19.60 -8.61
C SER A 344 23.67 19.60 -7.91
N ALA A 345 23.76 19.13 -6.66
CA ALA A 345 25.01 19.05 -5.92
C ALA A 345 25.03 17.83 -4.98
N PRO A 346 26.17 17.31 -4.56
CA PRO A 346 26.26 16.30 -3.52
C PRO A 346 25.70 16.88 -2.22
N THR A 347 24.42 16.64 -2.03
CA THR A 347 23.66 17.11 -0.85
C THR A 347 24.11 16.26 0.32
N SER A 348 24.51 16.87 1.44
CA SER A 348 24.89 16.14 2.64
C SER A 348 23.73 15.24 3.10
N GLY A 349 24.01 14.08 3.73
CA GLY A 349 22.99 13.17 4.26
C GLY A 349 21.94 13.91 5.09
N ARG A 350 22.34 14.94 5.85
CA ARG A 350 21.45 15.79 6.64
C ARG A 350 20.47 16.62 5.77
N ALA A 351 20.93 17.15 4.65
CA ALA A 351 20.04 17.89 3.76
C ALA A 351 19.05 16.95 3.06
N MET A 352 19.46 15.72 2.74
CA MET A 352 18.56 14.69 2.24
C MET A 352 17.51 14.31 3.30
N GLU A 353 17.91 14.10 4.55
CA GLU A 353 16.96 13.86 5.66
C GLU A 353 15.89 14.96 5.74
N MET A 354 16.28 16.23 5.64
CA MET A 354 15.34 17.36 5.67
C MET A 354 14.36 17.36 4.50
N LEU A 355 14.79 16.96 3.30
CA LEU A 355 13.90 16.85 2.13
C LEU A 355 12.89 15.71 2.27
N TYR A 356 13.30 14.61 2.90
CA TYR A 356 12.44 13.45 3.14
C TYR A 356 11.64 13.52 4.44
N GLN A 357 11.81 14.56 5.25
CA GLN A 357 11.21 14.67 6.59
C GLN A 357 9.71 14.33 6.65
N PRO A 358 8.84 14.82 5.73
CA PRO A 358 7.42 14.46 5.76
C PRO A 358 7.18 12.95 5.56
N LEU A 359 7.92 12.35 4.62
CA LEU A 359 7.83 10.91 4.35
C LEU A 359 8.37 10.07 5.52
N LEU A 360 9.41 10.55 6.21
CA LEU A 360 9.92 9.91 7.43
C LEU A 360 8.89 9.92 8.56
N TRP A 361 8.17 11.04 8.76
CA TRP A 361 7.08 11.11 9.73
C TRP A 361 5.95 10.12 9.41
N LEU A 362 5.62 9.94 8.13
CA LEU A 362 4.67 8.92 7.71
C LEU A 362 5.20 7.52 8.04
N ALA A 363 6.46 7.25 7.70
CA ALA A 363 7.10 5.96 7.98
C ALA A 363 7.18 5.66 9.48
N ASP A 364 7.48 6.65 10.34
CA ASP A 364 7.48 6.51 11.79
C ASP A 364 6.10 6.10 12.33
N ARG A 365 5.03 6.72 11.84
CA ARG A 365 3.66 6.34 12.20
C ARG A 365 3.32 4.94 11.73
N MET A 366 3.79 4.55 10.55
CA MET A 366 3.61 3.19 10.01
C MET A 366 4.44 2.16 10.80
N ARG A 367 5.62 2.51 11.32
CA ARG A 367 6.40 1.64 12.25
C ARG A 367 5.59 1.29 13.48
N LEU A 368 4.81 2.24 14.02
CA LEU A 368 3.92 1.95 15.13
C LEU A 368 2.81 0.96 14.73
N SER A 369 2.11 1.22 13.62
CA SER A 369 0.95 0.40 13.18
C SER A 369 1.36 -0.99 12.69
N TYR A 370 2.33 -1.08 11.78
CA TYR A 370 2.74 -2.34 11.16
C TYR A 370 3.94 -2.99 11.84
N GLY A 371 4.74 -2.21 12.57
CA GLY A 371 5.84 -2.72 13.37
C GLY A 371 5.37 -3.20 14.73
N GLU A 372 5.04 -2.26 15.62
CA GLU A 372 4.72 -2.61 17.02
C GLU A 372 3.41 -3.40 17.15
N TYR A 373 2.34 -2.95 16.48
CA TYR A 373 1.05 -3.63 16.52
C TYR A 373 0.89 -4.74 15.48
N GLY A 374 1.78 -4.82 14.49
CA GLY A 374 1.79 -5.85 13.45
C GLY A 374 2.90 -6.88 13.67
N LEU A 375 4.11 -6.58 13.23
CA LEU A 375 5.23 -7.53 13.21
C LEU A 375 5.56 -8.06 14.60
N LEU A 376 5.60 -7.19 15.63
CA LEU A 376 5.85 -7.60 16.99
C LEU A 376 4.75 -8.50 17.55
N ALA A 377 3.47 -8.18 17.22
CA ALA A 377 2.35 -9.04 17.57
C ALA A 377 2.42 -10.41 16.87
N LEU A 378 2.84 -10.47 15.60
CA LEU A 378 3.09 -11.73 14.91
C LEU A 378 4.18 -12.55 15.61
N TYR A 379 5.28 -11.94 16.01
CA TYR A 379 6.35 -12.65 16.74
C TYR A 379 5.88 -13.14 18.13
N ARG A 380 5.11 -12.34 18.85
CA ARG A 380 4.49 -12.78 20.12
C ARG A 380 3.53 -13.95 19.89
N MET A 381 2.77 -13.91 18.80
CA MET A 381 1.88 -15.02 18.43
C MET A 381 2.67 -16.28 18.08
N VAL A 382 3.82 -16.20 17.41
CA VAL A 382 4.73 -17.35 17.18
C VAL A 382 5.16 -17.97 18.51
N CYS A 383 5.53 -17.14 19.50
CA CYS A 383 5.85 -17.63 20.84
C CYS A 383 4.63 -18.32 21.47
N ALA A 384 3.45 -17.73 21.41
CA ALA A 384 2.21 -18.33 21.93
C ALA A 384 1.89 -19.68 21.26
N PHE A 385 2.06 -19.80 19.94
CA PHE A 385 1.91 -21.07 19.22
C PHE A 385 2.90 -22.14 19.72
N SER A 386 4.12 -21.78 20.06
CA SER A 386 5.14 -22.71 20.59
C SER A 386 4.74 -23.33 21.92
N HIS A 387 3.92 -22.63 22.72
CA HIS A 387 3.33 -23.13 23.97
C HIS A 387 2.07 -23.96 23.73
N ALA A 388 1.21 -23.53 22.82
CA ALA A 388 -0.10 -24.15 22.60
C ALA A 388 -0.02 -25.48 21.83
N ILE A 389 0.96 -25.65 20.95
CA ILE A 389 1.09 -26.84 20.10
C ILE A 389 1.89 -27.92 20.81
N ALA A 390 1.35 -29.13 20.88
CA ALA A 390 2.04 -30.28 21.43
C ALA A 390 3.38 -30.57 20.68
N GLY A 391 4.49 -30.52 21.39
CA GLY A 391 5.83 -30.66 20.84
C GLY A 391 6.37 -29.39 20.15
N GLY A 392 5.69 -28.24 20.30
CA GLY A 392 6.13 -26.94 19.84
C GLY A 392 6.05 -26.76 18.33
N LEU A 393 6.69 -25.69 17.85
CA LEU A 393 6.80 -25.35 16.42
C LEU A 393 8.06 -25.96 15.78
N ARG A 394 7.98 -26.34 14.52
CA ARG A 394 9.14 -26.76 13.72
C ARG A 394 9.64 -25.59 12.87
N ILE A 395 10.82 -25.07 13.23
CA ILE A 395 11.45 -23.92 12.59
C ILE A 395 12.85 -24.34 12.13
N GLY A 396 13.18 -24.17 10.85
CA GLY A 396 14.50 -24.54 10.31
C GLY A 396 14.89 -26.02 10.54
N GLY A 397 13.89 -26.91 10.62
CA GLY A 397 14.11 -28.34 10.87
C GLY A 397 14.31 -28.73 12.34
N ARG A 398 14.23 -27.78 13.26
CA ARG A 398 14.31 -28.02 14.71
C ARG A 398 12.97 -27.75 15.37
N ASP A 399 12.70 -28.45 16.46
CA ASP A 399 11.48 -28.30 17.25
C ASP A 399 11.74 -27.31 18.40
N TYR A 400 10.87 -26.31 18.55
CA TYR A 400 10.92 -25.29 19.58
C TYR A 400 9.60 -25.26 20.34
N ALA A 401 9.64 -25.60 21.61
CA ALA A 401 8.52 -25.54 22.53
C ALA A 401 8.79 -24.51 23.61
N GLY A 402 7.77 -23.74 23.98
CA GLY A 402 7.86 -22.81 25.11
C GLY A 402 8.79 -21.61 24.86
N LEU A 403 8.75 -21.00 23.68
CA LEU A 403 9.47 -19.78 23.39
C LEU A 403 8.88 -18.62 24.21
N ASP A 404 9.70 -17.95 25.00
CA ASP A 404 9.26 -16.83 25.84
C ASP A 404 9.45 -15.49 25.10
N ALA A 405 8.40 -14.69 25.06
CA ALA A 405 8.42 -13.36 24.45
C ALA A 405 8.83 -12.24 25.41
N ASP A 406 9.40 -12.56 26.59
CA ASP A 406 9.80 -11.55 27.55
C ASP A 406 10.91 -10.64 27.00
N GLY A 407 10.73 -9.32 27.20
CA GLY A 407 11.64 -8.32 26.69
C GLY A 407 11.69 -8.21 25.15
N LEU A 408 10.79 -8.89 24.41
CA LEU A 408 10.79 -8.85 22.97
C LEU A 408 10.42 -7.46 22.44
N ALA A 409 11.33 -6.88 21.66
CA ALA A 409 11.20 -5.55 21.06
C ALA A 409 11.81 -5.52 19.68
N LEU A 410 11.33 -4.60 18.83
CA LEU A 410 11.88 -4.33 17.51
C LEU A 410 12.96 -3.24 17.61
N GLN A 411 14.05 -3.45 16.89
CA GLN A 411 15.13 -2.47 16.74
C GLN A 411 15.20 -2.05 15.28
N TRP A 412 14.79 -0.80 15.02
CA TRP A 412 14.75 -0.26 13.68
C TRP A 412 16.10 0.31 13.26
N PRO A 413 16.60 -0.02 12.05
CA PRO A 413 17.78 0.65 11.50
C PRO A 413 17.46 2.11 11.18
N PRO A 414 18.49 2.98 11.10
CA PRO A 414 18.30 4.35 10.65
C PRO A 414 17.79 4.36 9.20
N TYR A 415 16.97 5.34 8.84
CA TYR A 415 16.44 5.47 7.48
C TYR A 415 17.53 5.69 6.42
N PHE A 416 18.56 6.44 6.78
CA PHE A 416 19.73 6.65 5.94
C PHE A 416 20.96 6.15 6.69
N PRO A 417 21.57 5.04 6.25
CA PRO A 417 22.83 4.61 6.81
C PRO A 417 23.88 5.70 6.60
N GLY A 418 24.68 5.99 7.62
CA GLY A 418 25.79 6.92 7.49
C GLY A 418 26.76 6.46 6.43
N THR A 419 27.24 7.39 5.60
CA THR A 419 28.32 7.09 4.66
C THR A 419 29.64 6.89 5.41
N GLU A 420 30.63 6.25 4.78
CA GLU A 420 31.98 6.15 5.35
C GLU A 420 32.56 7.54 5.64
N ALA A 421 32.23 8.55 4.82
CA ALA A 421 32.62 9.93 5.05
C ALA A 421 31.99 10.52 6.30
N ASP A 422 30.71 10.23 6.57
CA ASP A 422 30.03 10.66 7.79
C ASP A 422 30.62 9.99 9.03
N LEU A 423 30.98 8.72 8.95
CA LEU A 423 31.68 8.01 10.03
C LEU A 423 33.07 8.59 10.30
N ALA A 424 33.82 8.91 9.24
CA ALA A 424 35.14 9.54 9.36
C ALA A 424 35.03 10.94 10.00
N GLN A 425 34.04 11.73 9.58
CA GLN A 425 33.78 13.06 10.16
C GLN A 425 33.34 12.97 11.61
N LEU A 426 32.47 11.99 11.95
CA LEU A 426 32.08 11.73 13.34
C LEU A 426 33.29 11.34 14.17
N ALA A 427 34.15 10.43 13.69
CA ALA A 427 35.36 10.02 14.37
C ALA A 427 36.29 11.19 14.67
N GLN A 428 36.51 12.10 13.68
CA GLN A 428 37.28 13.33 13.88
C GLN A 428 36.67 14.26 14.93
N GLY A 429 35.34 14.44 14.89
CA GLY A 429 34.60 15.23 15.88
C GLY A 429 34.72 14.67 17.28
N LEU A 430 34.57 13.35 17.42
CA LEU A 430 34.74 12.65 18.70
C LEU A 430 36.18 12.73 19.20
N ASP A 431 37.21 12.57 18.38
CA ASP A 431 38.60 12.74 18.73
C ASP A 431 38.87 14.15 19.24
N THR A 432 38.35 15.16 18.57
CA THR A 432 38.46 16.57 18.99
C THR A 432 37.78 16.80 20.34
N ALA A 433 36.58 16.24 20.57
CA ALA A 433 35.86 16.35 21.82
C ALA A 433 36.60 15.65 22.99
N VAL A 434 37.21 14.50 22.72
CA VAL A 434 38.03 13.77 23.73
C VAL A 434 39.31 14.55 24.06
N ARG A 435 40.01 15.09 23.06
CA ARG A 435 41.23 15.93 23.29
C ARG A 435 40.88 17.21 24.02
N GLY A 436 39.73 17.81 23.77
CA GLY A 436 39.23 18.98 24.49
C GLY A 436 38.74 18.71 25.90
N GLY A 437 38.73 17.46 26.35
CA GLY A 437 38.25 17.06 27.69
C GLY A 437 36.73 17.12 27.87
N PHE A 438 35.97 17.26 26.78
CA PHE A 438 34.50 17.33 26.84
C PHE A 438 33.83 15.95 26.82
N LEU A 439 34.55 14.90 26.42
CA LEU A 439 34.02 13.55 26.30
C LEU A 439 35.05 12.50 26.70
N SER A 440 34.63 11.42 27.38
CA SER A 440 35.52 10.30 27.68
C SER A 440 35.80 9.45 26.42
N ARG A 441 36.99 8.82 26.37
CA ARG A 441 37.34 7.87 25.29
C ARG A 441 36.36 6.71 25.21
N GLN A 442 35.90 6.19 26.34
CA GLN A 442 34.90 5.12 26.38
C GLN A 442 33.59 5.54 25.76
N THR A 443 33.06 6.72 26.07
CA THR A 443 31.82 7.23 25.49
C THR A 443 31.98 7.48 24.02
N ALA A 444 33.10 8.04 23.56
CA ALA A 444 33.38 8.25 22.13
C ALA A 444 33.42 6.92 21.37
N CYS A 445 34.06 5.89 21.95
CA CYS A 445 34.10 4.55 21.38
C CYS A 445 32.68 3.96 21.24
N VAL A 446 31.87 4.03 22.28
CA VAL A 446 30.48 3.51 22.25
C VAL A 446 29.63 4.23 21.18
N ILE A 447 29.74 5.56 21.08
CA ILE A 447 29.01 6.35 20.07
C ILE A 447 29.44 5.94 18.66
N LEU A 448 30.75 5.85 18.40
CA LEU A 448 31.26 5.47 17.08
C LEU A 448 30.90 4.03 16.73
N ALA A 449 31.04 3.10 17.65
CA ALA A 449 30.70 1.68 17.49
C ALA A 449 29.20 1.48 17.19
N ALA A 450 28.34 2.20 17.91
CA ALA A 450 26.89 2.17 17.65
C ALA A 450 26.58 2.68 16.25
N ARG A 451 27.25 3.74 15.79
CA ARG A 451 27.03 4.32 14.46
C ARG A 451 27.61 3.45 13.34
N ALA A 452 28.68 2.73 13.62
CA ALA A 452 29.29 1.76 12.71
C ALA A 452 28.53 0.42 12.66
N GLY A 453 27.46 0.24 13.46
CA GLY A 453 26.63 -0.96 13.44
C GLY A 453 27.27 -2.17 14.10
N THR A 454 28.19 -1.98 15.06
CA THR A 454 28.80 -3.13 15.77
C THR A 454 27.74 -3.84 16.65
N PRO A 455 27.76 -5.19 16.73
CA PRO A 455 26.74 -5.95 17.48
C PRO A 455 26.68 -5.62 18.98
N SER A 456 27.79 -5.15 19.57
CA SER A 456 27.89 -4.79 20.99
C SER A 456 28.71 -3.50 21.18
N PRO A 457 28.13 -2.31 20.96
CA PRO A 457 28.84 -1.04 21.11
C PRO A 457 29.45 -0.85 22.50
N HIS A 458 28.77 -1.25 23.55
CA HIS A 458 29.28 -1.17 24.92
C HIS A 458 30.43 -2.16 25.19
N GLY A 459 30.43 -3.32 24.53
CA GLY A 459 31.50 -4.32 24.62
C GLY A 459 32.75 -3.95 23.83
N GLU A 460 32.63 -2.99 22.88
CA GLU A 460 33.74 -2.61 22.00
C GLU A 460 34.92 -2.00 22.76
N TRP A 461 34.64 -1.19 23.78
CA TRP A 461 35.66 -0.62 24.64
C TRP A 461 36.49 -1.68 25.35
N ALA A 462 35.85 -2.75 25.82
CA ALA A 462 36.56 -3.86 26.49
C ALA A 462 37.42 -4.64 25.48
N ARG A 463 36.94 -4.83 24.22
CA ARG A 463 37.71 -5.48 23.16
C ARG A 463 38.96 -4.70 22.78
N ILE A 464 38.82 -3.39 22.58
CA ILE A 464 39.98 -2.48 22.32
C ILE A 464 40.99 -2.55 23.48
N GLY A 465 40.51 -2.63 24.73
CA GLY A 465 41.37 -2.75 25.90
C GLY A 465 42.20 -4.05 25.90
N THR A 466 41.61 -5.17 25.47
CA THR A 466 42.32 -6.46 25.38
C THR A 466 43.29 -6.51 24.18
N GLU A 467 42.96 -5.87 23.04
CA GLU A 467 43.86 -5.77 21.88
C GLU A 467 45.09 -4.89 22.14
N ASN A 468 44.94 -3.81 22.89
CA ASN A 468 46.05 -2.93 23.28
C ASN A 468 46.93 -3.47 24.40
N ALA A 469 46.51 -4.57 25.08
CA ALA A 469 47.26 -5.21 26.12
C ALA A 469 48.11 -6.40 25.62
N ASN A 470 47.91 -6.85 24.39
CA ASN A 470 48.70 -7.85 23.69
C ASN A 470 49.69 -7.16 22.71
#